data_8c2a176918d3db265f3e106008626785
#
_entry.id   8c2a176918d3db265f3e106008626785
#
_cell.length_a   1.000
_cell.length_b   1.000
_cell.length_c   1.000
_cell.angle_alpha   90.00
_cell.angle_beta   90.00
_cell.angle_gamma   90.00
#
_symmetry.space_group_name_H-M   'P 1'
#
loop_
_entity.id
_entity.type
_entity.pdbx_description
1 polymer ?
#
loop_
_entity_poly.entity_id
_entity_poly.type
_entity_poly.pdbx_seq_one_letter_code
_entity_poly.pdbx_strand_id
1 'polypeptide(L)'
;MAKTEKLFSKIIIIIFLVMLVLGFVVPAVLNNSSPDPGAEPRMCTTDADCYLFCEDKPLNVLCLQNLCLTNSCEEKSYYEYSQDPVSFMINIKNVTLEERSDEKDIFVTFKGNQVKSFSSKLPLYYILEKADIILDTQCLTFDKKQYCSSDLLMTVNGATSTAFGNYIPQEGDVVELGY
;
A
#
# COMPACT_ATOMS: atom_id res chain seq x y z
N MET A 1 -41.65 -26.90 -42.20
CA MET A 1 -41.08 -25.75 -41.49
C MET A 1 -40.85 -25.99 -39.99
N ALA A 2 -41.68 -26.76 -39.26
CA ALA A 2 -41.53 -26.96 -37.79
C ALA A 2 -40.28 -27.75 -37.32
N LYS A 3 -39.60 -28.48 -38.21
CA LYS A 3 -38.43 -29.31 -37.83
C LYS A 3 -37.14 -28.52 -37.76
N THR A 4 -37.00 -27.45 -38.53
CA THR A 4 -35.84 -26.55 -38.56
C THR A 4 -35.80 -25.60 -37.36
N GLU A 5 -36.94 -25.11 -36.88
CA GLU A 5 -37.02 -24.25 -35.70
C GLU A 5 -36.58 -24.96 -34.40
N LYS A 6 -36.97 -26.24 -34.25
CA LYS A 6 -36.56 -27.05 -33.08
C LYS A 6 -35.05 -27.35 -33.09
N LEU A 7 -34.45 -27.47 -34.27
CA LEU A 7 -33.01 -27.68 -34.39
C LEU A 7 -32.24 -26.40 -34.04
N PHE A 8 -32.72 -25.25 -34.51
CA PHE A 8 -32.10 -23.93 -34.24
C PHE A 8 -32.14 -23.58 -32.75
N SER A 9 -33.28 -23.85 -32.08
CA SER A 9 -33.40 -23.63 -30.63
C SER A 9 -32.41 -24.48 -29.82
N LYS A 10 -32.20 -25.75 -30.21
CA LYS A 10 -31.23 -26.62 -29.54
C LYS A 10 -29.79 -26.15 -29.72
N ILE A 11 -29.43 -25.65 -30.90
CA ILE A 11 -28.09 -25.11 -31.17
C ILE A 11 -27.83 -23.88 -30.34
N ILE A 12 -28.77 -22.95 -30.19
CA ILE A 12 -28.66 -21.77 -29.37
C ILE A 12 -28.44 -22.13 -27.91
N ILE A 13 -29.19 -23.10 -27.38
CA ILE A 13 -29.02 -23.55 -25.98
C ILE A 13 -27.63 -24.17 -25.77
N ILE A 14 -27.11 -24.94 -26.70
CA ILE A 14 -25.79 -25.55 -26.62
C ILE A 14 -24.71 -24.46 -26.63
N ILE A 15 -24.81 -23.48 -27.53
CA ILE A 15 -23.86 -22.34 -27.59
C ILE A 15 -23.89 -21.56 -26.30
N PHE A 16 -25.07 -21.28 -25.74
CA PHE A 16 -25.21 -20.58 -24.47
C PHE A 16 -24.57 -21.35 -23.30
N LEU A 17 -24.78 -22.65 -23.22
CA LEU A 17 -24.14 -23.53 -22.22
C LEU A 17 -22.62 -23.55 -22.36
N VAL A 18 -22.09 -23.61 -23.58
CA VAL A 18 -20.65 -23.56 -23.83
C VAL A 18 -20.07 -22.22 -23.42
N MET A 19 -20.73 -21.10 -23.73
CA MET A 19 -20.31 -19.77 -23.30
C MET A 19 -20.33 -19.62 -21.75
N LEU A 20 -21.35 -20.23 -21.11
CA LEU A 20 -21.45 -20.23 -19.65
C LEU A 20 -20.29 -21.01 -18.99
N VAL A 21 -19.98 -22.20 -19.53
CA VAL A 21 -18.87 -23.02 -19.07
C VAL A 21 -17.53 -22.32 -19.31
N LEU A 22 -17.30 -21.75 -20.50
CA LEU A 22 -16.07 -21.02 -20.82
C LEU A 22 -15.94 -19.72 -19.98
N GLY A 23 -17.04 -19.04 -19.74
CA GLY A 23 -17.04 -17.79 -18.97
C GLY A 23 -16.79 -17.98 -17.47
N PHE A 24 -17.21 -19.09 -16.89
CA PHE A 24 -17.07 -19.32 -15.44
C PHE A 24 -15.99 -20.35 -15.09
N VAL A 25 -15.83 -21.40 -15.87
CA VAL A 25 -14.88 -22.49 -15.55
C VAL A 25 -13.45 -22.10 -15.95
N VAL A 26 -13.28 -21.45 -17.11
CA VAL A 26 -11.94 -21.07 -17.59
C VAL A 26 -11.25 -20.04 -16.67
N PRO A 27 -11.89 -18.97 -16.22
CA PRO A 27 -11.30 -18.08 -15.23
C PRO A 27 -11.01 -18.78 -13.88
N ALA A 28 -11.90 -19.66 -13.43
CA ALA A 28 -11.71 -20.42 -12.19
C ALA A 28 -10.53 -21.41 -12.26
N VAL A 29 -10.26 -21.96 -13.44
CA VAL A 29 -9.12 -22.89 -13.64
C VAL A 29 -7.82 -22.15 -13.94
N LEU A 30 -7.87 -21.02 -14.66
CA LEU A 30 -6.68 -20.22 -14.97
C LEU A 30 -6.24 -19.34 -13.80
N ASN A 31 -7.15 -18.94 -12.92
CA ASN A 31 -6.83 -18.25 -11.65
C ASN A 31 -6.49 -19.21 -10.50
N ASN A 32 -6.26 -20.49 -10.77
CA ASN A 32 -5.60 -21.40 -9.85
C ASN A 32 -4.07 -21.15 -9.78
N SER A 33 -3.65 -19.87 -9.68
CA SER A 33 -2.61 -19.53 -8.72
C SER A 33 -3.25 -19.80 -7.36
N SER A 34 -3.13 -21.01 -6.85
CA SER A 34 -3.50 -21.30 -5.47
C SER A 34 -2.87 -20.21 -4.61
N PRO A 35 -3.62 -19.39 -3.85
CA PRO A 35 -3.00 -18.69 -2.75
C PRO A 35 -2.30 -19.79 -1.96
N ASP A 36 -1.02 -19.61 -1.72
CA ASP A 36 -0.23 -20.50 -0.87
C ASP A 36 -1.08 -20.75 0.39
N PRO A 37 -1.50 -22.01 0.69
CA PRO A 37 -2.39 -22.26 1.82
C PRO A 37 -1.77 -21.90 3.19
N GLY A 38 -0.56 -21.33 3.19
CA GLY A 38 0.16 -20.83 4.35
C GLY A 38 0.12 -19.32 4.56
N ALA A 39 -0.37 -18.53 3.61
CA ALA A 39 -0.36 -17.08 3.71
C ALA A 39 -1.68 -16.53 4.27
N GLU A 40 -2.05 -16.91 5.50
CA GLU A 40 -3.12 -16.21 6.21
C GLU A 40 -2.69 -14.75 6.46
N PRO A 41 -3.57 -13.76 6.20
CA PRO A 41 -3.27 -12.37 6.49
C PRO A 41 -2.97 -12.21 7.98
N ARG A 42 -1.76 -11.78 8.30
CA ARG A 42 -1.31 -11.60 9.69
C ARG A 42 -1.66 -10.18 10.13
N MET A 43 -2.36 -10.09 11.25
CA MET A 43 -2.66 -8.80 11.88
C MET A 43 -1.45 -8.28 12.65
N CYS A 44 -1.27 -6.99 12.64
CA CYS A 44 -0.19 -6.29 13.33
C CYS A 44 -0.67 -4.99 13.97
N THR A 45 0.10 -4.51 14.93
CA THR A 45 -0.06 -3.17 15.53
C THR A 45 1.13 -2.31 15.16
N THR A 46 2.31 -2.93 15.03
CA THR A 46 3.58 -2.27 14.70
C THR A 46 4.36 -3.12 13.70
N ASP A 47 5.39 -2.55 13.07
CA ASP A 47 6.28 -3.28 12.17
C ASP A 47 6.99 -4.44 12.88
N ALA A 48 7.22 -4.34 14.19
CA ALA A 48 7.83 -5.41 14.98
C ALA A 48 6.99 -6.69 15.05
N ASP A 49 5.67 -6.59 14.83
CA ASP A 49 4.76 -7.74 14.80
C ASP A 49 4.87 -8.50 13.46
N CYS A 50 5.45 -7.85 12.44
CA CYS A 50 5.56 -8.36 11.08
C CYS A 50 6.99 -8.79 10.77
N TYR A 51 7.28 -10.07 10.90
CA TYR A 51 8.55 -10.63 10.41
C TYR A 51 8.30 -11.94 9.69
N LEU A 52 9.19 -12.26 8.76
CA LEU A 52 9.23 -13.54 8.05
C LEU A 52 10.60 -14.17 8.28
N PHE A 53 10.64 -15.49 8.38
CA PHE A 53 11.88 -16.23 8.30
C PHE A 53 12.04 -16.78 6.89
N CYS A 54 12.97 -16.18 6.13
CA CYS A 54 13.25 -16.59 4.78
C CYS A 54 14.72 -17.03 4.70
N GLU A 55 14.96 -18.27 4.27
CA GLU A 55 16.32 -18.84 4.21
C GLU A 55 17.06 -18.73 5.56
N ASP A 56 16.37 -19.04 6.66
CA ASP A 56 16.87 -18.94 8.04
C ASP A 56 17.31 -17.53 8.49
N LYS A 57 16.86 -16.50 7.77
CA LYS A 57 17.08 -15.09 8.14
C LYS A 57 15.77 -14.40 8.42
N PRO A 58 15.69 -13.62 9.52
CA PRO A 58 14.54 -12.79 9.78
C PRO A 58 14.52 -11.61 8.80
N LEU A 59 13.40 -11.41 8.11
CA LEU A 59 13.11 -10.25 7.27
C LEU A 59 12.05 -9.41 7.94
N ASN A 60 12.31 -8.12 8.06
CA ASN A 60 11.33 -7.16 8.54
C ASN A 60 10.30 -6.88 7.45
N VAL A 61 9.02 -6.87 7.86
CA VAL A 61 7.89 -6.59 6.98
C VAL A 61 7.14 -5.40 7.55
N LEU A 62 6.58 -4.57 6.69
CA LEU A 62 5.79 -3.42 7.10
C LEU A 62 4.44 -3.84 7.66
N CYS A 63 4.00 -3.16 8.72
CA CYS A 63 2.64 -3.15 9.20
C CYS A 63 1.89 -1.97 8.57
N LEU A 64 0.91 -2.24 7.74
CA LEU A 64 0.09 -1.24 7.06
C LEU A 64 -1.39 -1.52 7.33
N GLN A 65 -2.13 -0.54 7.84
CA GLN A 65 -3.56 -0.69 8.16
C GLN A 65 -3.88 -1.94 9.00
N ASN A 66 -3.05 -2.20 10.01
CA ASN A 66 -3.13 -3.37 10.91
C ASN A 66 -2.95 -4.74 10.21
N LEU A 67 -2.36 -4.78 9.03
CA LEU A 67 -2.02 -5.99 8.31
C LEU A 67 -0.55 -5.99 7.90
N CYS A 68 0.11 -7.14 8.03
CA CYS A 68 1.45 -7.29 7.49
C CYS A 68 1.40 -7.27 5.95
N LEU A 69 2.18 -6.38 5.34
CA LEU A 69 2.17 -6.16 3.89
C LEU A 69 2.57 -7.42 3.11
N THR A 70 3.43 -8.25 3.66
CA THR A 70 3.94 -9.46 3.04
C THR A 70 3.74 -10.64 3.98
N ASN A 71 3.24 -11.76 3.48
CA ASN A 71 2.94 -12.94 4.27
C ASN A 71 3.73 -14.19 3.86
N SER A 72 4.46 -14.14 2.74
CA SER A 72 5.33 -15.22 2.29
C SER A 72 6.68 -14.72 1.75
N CYS A 73 7.68 -15.59 1.78
CA CYS A 73 9.03 -15.27 1.26
C CYS A 73 9.08 -15.16 -0.28
N GLU A 74 8.06 -15.63 -0.97
CA GLU A 74 7.95 -15.54 -2.43
C GLU A 74 7.43 -14.18 -2.91
N GLU A 75 6.77 -13.44 -2.04
CA GLU A 75 6.28 -12.10 -2.34
C GLU A 75 7.47 -11.13 -2.41
N LYS A 76 7.70 -10.56 -3.59
CA LYS A 76 8.82 -9.61 -3.83
C LYS A 76 8.50 -8.16 -3.45
N SER A 77 7.40 -7.92 -2.76
CA SER A 77 6.92 -6.58 -2.41
C SER A 77 7.36 -6.09 -1.01
N TYR A 78 8.31 -6.75 -0.39
CA TYR A 78 8.84 -6.28 0.89
C TYR A 78 9.86 -5.15 0.70
N TYR A 79 9.93 -4.26 1.68
CA TYR A 79 10.92 -3.20 1.74
C TYR A 79 12.14 -3.68 2.52
N GLU A 80 13.32 -3.51 1.92
CA GLU A 80 14.58 -3.87 2.59
C GLU A 80 14.88 -2.84 3.69
N TYR A 81 15.15 -3.34 4.88
CA TYR A 81 15.64 -2.51 5.96
C TYR A 81 17.10 -2.14 5.73
N SER A 82 17.43 -0.86 5.82
CA SER A 82 18.79 -0.32 5.73
C SER A 82 19.23 0.21 7.08
N GLN A 83 20.48 -0.03 7.46
CA GLN A 83 21.08 0.60 8.65
C GLN A 83 21.44 2.06 8.40
N ASP A 84 21.60 2.46 7.13
CA ASP A 84 21.85 3.83 6.72
C ASP A 84 20.51 4.48 6.32
N PRO A 85 19.86 5.25 7.24
CA PRO A 85 18.57 5.84 6.96
C PRO A 85 18.67 7.01 5.99
N VAL A 86 17.63 7.19 5.18
CA VAL A 86 17.40 8.41 4.42
C VAL A 86 16.77 9.45 5.35
N SER A 87 17.38 10.64 5.47
CA SER A 87 16.93 11.71 6.36
C SER A 87 16.35 12.87 5.55
N PHE A 88 15.15 13.31 5.89
CA PHE A 88 14.43 14.40 5.21
C PHE A 88 13.48 15.11 6.19
N MET A 89 12.82 16.17 5.76
CA MET A 89 11.87 16.93 6.57
C MET A 89 10.47 16.88 5.95
N ILE A 90 9.45 16.78 6.81
CA ILE A 90 8.05 16.92 6.41
C ILE A 90 7.44 18.05 7.23
N ASN A 91 6.96 19.09 6.55
CA ASN A 91 6.29 20.21 7.16
C ASN A 91 4.80 20.19 6.83
N ILE A 92 3.96 20.03 7.83
CA ILE A 92 2.51 20.14 7.74
C ILE A 92 2.09 21.26 8.69
N LYS A 93 1.27 22.17 8.22
CA LYS A 93 0.84 23.32 9.01
C LYS A 93 0.20 22.87 10.33
N ASN A 94 0.73 23.37 11.46
CA ASN A 94 0.26 23.09 12.83
C ASN A 94 0.27 21.59 13.21
N VAL A 95 1.15 20.79 12.61
CA VAL A 95 1.32 19.38 12.94
C VAL A 95 2.78 19.10 13.28
N THR A 96 3.01 18.44 14.41
CA THR A 96 4.31 17.88 14.81
C THR A 96 4.24 16.37 14.71
N LEU A 97 5.07 15.77 13.87
CA LEU A 97 5.00 14.34 13.56
C LEU A 97 5.44 13.46 14.74
N GLU A 98 6.48 13.89 15.49
CA GLU A 98 7.00 13.14 16.63
C GLU A 98 5.94 12.86 17.72
N GLU A 99 5.05 13.83 17.96
CA GLU A 99 3.98 13.67 18.96
C GLU A 99 2.93 12.64 18.60
N ARG A 100 2.93 12.17 17.34
CA ARG A 100 1.92 11.29 16.76
C ARG A 100 2.44 9.89 16.45
N SER A 101 3.76 9.72 16.44
CA SER A 101 4.39 8.45 16.05
C SER A 101 4.42 7.45 17.20
N ASP A 102 4.41 6.16 16.87
CA ASP A 102 4.70 5.09 17.83
C ASP A 102 6.22 4.81 17.84
N GLU A 103 6.83 4.79 19.03
CA GLU A 103 8.28 4.48 19.20
C GLU A 103 8.64 3.04 18.77
N LYS A 104 7.65 2.18 18.54
CA LYS A 104 7.85 0.78 18.14
C LYS A 104 7.98 0.57 16.64
N ASP A 105 7.83 1.62 15.84
CA ASP A 105 8.07 1.52 14.41
C ASP A 105 9.57 1.42 14.12
N ILE A 106 9.95 0.45 13.29
CA ILE A 106 11.35 0.15 12.97
C ILE A 106 11.80 0.77 11.64
N PHE A 107 10.88 1.00 10.72
CA PHE A 107 11.20 1.55 9.41
C PHE A 107 11.24 3.08 9.37
N VAL A 108 10.58 3.74 10.30
CA VAL A 108 10.46 5.20 10.34
C VAL A 108 10.63 5.70 11.77
N THR A 109 11.43 6.74 11.95
CA THR A 109 11.51 7.45 13.22
C THR A 109 11.38 8.95 12.98
N PHE A 110 10.75 9.63 13.92
CA PHE A 110 10.51 11.06 13.88
C PHE A 110 11.26 11.79 15.00
N LYS A 111 11.76 12.99 14.69
CA LYS A 111 12.29 13.92 15.66
C LYS A 111 11.82 15.32 15.29
N GLY A 112 10.80 15.81 15.95
CA GLY A 112 10.02 16.94 15.48
C GLY A 112 9.40 16.62 14.11
N ASN A 113 9.77 17.41 13.11
CA ASN A 113 9.36 17.18 11.70
C ASN A 113 10.48 16.56 10.85
N GLN A 114 11.63 16.24 11.45
CA GLN A 114 12.67 15.48 10.80
C GLN A 114 12.31 14.00 10.82
N VAL A 115 12.41 13.37 9.69
CA VAL A 115 12.09 11.94 9.46
C VAL A 115 13.37 11.21 9.10
N LYS A 116 13.54 10.02 9.66
CA LYS A 116 14.52 9.04 9.21
C LYS A 116 13.77 7.81 8.71
N SER A 117 13.94 7.49 7.45
CA SER A 117 13.41 6.28 6.82
C SER A 117 14.52 5.26 6.68
N PHE A 118 14.34 4.10 7.30
CA PHE A 118 15.27 2.95 7.22
C PHE A 118 15.00 2.06 6.00
N SER A 119 14.39 2.63 4.96
CA SER A 119 14.31 2.07 3.61
C SER A 119 14.24 3.21 2.60
N SER A 120 15.02 3.11 1.54
CA SER A 120 15.09 4.14 0.48
C SER A 120 13.88 4.14 -0.48
N LYS A 121 12.92 3.24 -0.28
CA LYS A 121 11.78 3.06 -1.19
C LYS A 121 10.43 3.29 -0.54
N LEU A 122 10.38 3.73 0.73
CA LEU A 122 9.12 3.97 1.41
C LEU A 122 8.40 5.18 0.80
N PRO A 123 7.16 5.01 0.35
CA PRO A 123 6.35 6.12 -0.14
C PRO A 123 5.86 7.00 1.02
N LEU A 124 5.59 8.25 0.71
CA LEU A 124 5.20 9.26 1.70
C LEU A 124 3.91 8.91 2.45
N TYR A 125 2.93 8.27 1.76
CA TYR A 125 1.69 7.84 2.40
C TYR A 125 1.94 6.89 3.57
N TYR A 126 2.88 5.94 3.41
CA TYR A 126 3.25 5.01 4.46
C TYR A 126 3.93 5.73 5.65
N ILE A 127 4.86 6.63 5.33
CA ILE A 127 5.60 7.39 6.35
C ILE A 127 4.64 8.24 7.19
N LEU A 128 3.68 8.90 6.56
CA LEU A 128 2.68 9.73 7.23
C LEU A 128 1.68 8.90 8.05
N GLU A 129 1.35 7.69 7.59
CA GLU A 129 0.46 6.79 8.33
C GLU A 129 1.05 6.43 9.70
N LYS A 130 2.38 6.32 9.83
CA LYS A 130 3.05 6.11 11.11
C LYS A 130 2.88 7.27 12.10
N ALA A 131 2.48 8.42 11.62
CA ALA A 131 2.09 9.58 12.42
C ALA A 131 0.56 9.79 12.47
N ASP A 132 -0.25 8.75 12.20
CA ASP A 132 -1.71 8.80 12.15
C ASP A 132 -2.25 9.88 11.19
N ILE A 133 -1.56 10.02 10.04
CA ILE A 133 -1.90 10.95 8.98
C ILE A 133 -2.10 10.17 7.69
N ILE A 134 -3.29 10.24 7.11
CA ILE A 134 -3.60 9.59 5.83
C ILE A 134 -3.46 10.61 4.72
N LEU A 135 -2.56 10.35 3.78
CA LEU A 135 -2.37 11.14 2.56
C LEU A 135 -2.70 10.27 1.35
N ASP A 136 -3.80 10.57 0.69
CA ASP A 136 -4.12 9.99 -0.60
C ASP A 136 -3.73 10.95 -1.76
N THR A 137 -4.22 10.69 -2.97
CA THR A 137 -3.90 11.50 -4.14
C THR A 137 -4.51 12.89 -4.14
N GLN A 138 -5.47 13.16 -3.27
CA GLN A 138 -6.27 14.39 -3.27
C GLN A 138 -6.59 14.93 -1.89
N CYS A 139 -6.41 14.13 -0.84
CA CYS A 139 -6.82 14.49 0.51
C CYS A 139 -5.75 14.19 1.54
N LEU A 140 -5.65 15.06 2.53
CA LEU A 140 -4.89 14.88 3.76
C LEU A 140 -5.90 14.73 4.91
N THR A 141 -5.81 13.63 5.66
CA THR A 141 -6.73 13.34 6.78
C THR A 141 -5.94 13.14 8.07
N PHE A 142 -6.27 13.88 9.09
CA PHE A 142 -5.77 13.74 10.47
C PHE A 142 -6.75 14.37 11.44
N ASP A 143 -6.73 13.94 12.71
CA ASP A 143 -7.64 14.42 13.76
C ASP A 143 -9.12 14.36 13.35
N LYS A 144 -9.50 13.31 12.59
CA LYS A 144 -10.87 13.13 12.06
C LYS A 144 -11.34 14.24 11.12
N LYS A 145 -10.43 15.06 10.61
CA LYS A 145 -10.70 16.09 9.61
C LYS A 145 -10.02 15.73 8.30
N GLN A 146 -10.71 16.01 7.21
CA GLN A 146 -10.23 15.77 5.87
C GLN A 146 -10.10 17.08 5.11
N TYR A 147 -8.94 17.30 4.49
CA TYR A 147 -8.61 18.47 3.70
C TYR A 147 -8.34 17.99 2.27
N CYS A 148 -9.22 18.35 1.32
CA CYS A 148 -9.18 17.80 -0.05
C CYS A 148 -8.93 18.84 -1.12
N SER A 149 -8.34 18.39 -2.12
CA SER A 149 -7.90 18.79 -3.46
C SER A 149 -7.82 20.24 -3.92
N SER A 150 -8.79 21.10 -3.74
CA SER A 150 -8.65 22.48 -4.25
C SER A 150 -7.64 23.31 -3.46
N ASP A 151 -7.38 22.90 -2.23
CA ASP A 151 -6.56 23.63 -1.26
C ASP A 151 -5.30 22.85 -0.84
N LEU A 152 -5.22 21.54 -1.15
CA LEU A 152 -4.06 20.73 -0.81
C LEU A 152 -2.94 20.95 -1.84
N LEU A 153 -1.86 21.52 -1.39
CA LEU A 153 -0.64 21.73 -2.16
C LEU A 153 0.51 20.94 -1.56
N MET A 154 1.22 20.20 -2.39
CA MET A 154 2.47 19.56 -2.02
C MET A 154 3.64 20.21 -2.74
N THR A 155 4.68 20.57 -1.99
CA THR A 155 5.96 20.97 -2.57
C THR A 155 7.08 20.07 -2.07
N VAL A 156 8.10 19.89 -2.90
CA VAL A 156 9.34 19.21 -2.57
C VAL A 156 10.48 20.14 -2.92
N ASN A 157 11.29 20.53 -1.93
CA ASN A 157 12.36 21.50 -2.10
C ASN A 157 11.89 22.82 -2.74
N GLY A 158 10.66 23.24 -2.41
CA GLY A 158 10.00 24.43 -2.95
C GLY A 158 9.38 24.26 -4.34
N ALA A 159 9.54 23.14 -5.02
CA ALA A 159 8.88 22.84 -6.30
C ALA A 159 7.57 22.09 -6.10
N THR A 160 6.51 22.49 -6.78
CA THR A 160 5.20 21.80 -6.72
C THR A 160 5.33 20.37 -7.22
N SER A 161 4.75 19.43 -6.46
CA SER A 161 4.70 18.00 -6.78
C SER A 161 3.25 17.51 -6.80
N THR A 162 2.94 16.67 -7.78
CA THR A 162 1.63 15.99 -7.90
C THR A 162 1.68 14.53 -7.46
N ALA A 163 2.84 14.07 -6.97
CA ALA A 163 3.02 12.68 -6.55
C ALA A 163 2.31 12.35 -5.24
N PHE A 164 2.10 13.36 -4.38
CA PHE A 164 1.46 13.22 -3.07
C PHE A 164 1.94 11.99 -2.29
N GLY A 165 1.05 11.15 -1.85
CA GLY A 165 1.37 9.95 -1.08
C GLY A 165 2.33 8.97 -1.78
N ASN A 166 2.39 8.97 -3.11
CA ASN A 166 3.29 8.10 -3.88
C ASN A 166 4.72 8.65 -4.00
N TYR A 167 4.98 9.85 -3.49
CA TYR A 167 6.33 10.40 -3.48
C TYR A 167 7.26 9.54 -2.61
N ILE A 168 8.45 9.25 -3.11
CA ILE A 168 9.50 8.55 -2.36
C ILE A 168 10.57 9.58 -1.98
N PRO A 169 10.63 9.99 -0.69
CA PRO A 169 11.58 11.01 -0.23
C PRO A 169 13.04 10.59 -0.42
N GLN A 170 13.88 11.55 -0.73
CA GLN A 170 15.31 11.40 -0.90
C GLN A 170 16.06 12.07 0.25
N GLU A 171 17.34 11.78 0.39
CA GLU A 171 18.20 12.41 1.39
C GLU A 171 18.20 13.93 1.25
N GLY A 172 17.92 14.62 2.34
CA GLY A 172 17.89 16.07 2.41
C GLY A 172 16.64 16.76 1.86
N ASP A 173 15.64 16.01 1.41
CA ASP A 173 14.40 16.61 0.92
C ASP A 173 13.65 17.40 2.01
N VAL A 174 12.97 18.45 1.57
CA VAL A 174 11.99 19.20 2.36
C VAL A 174 10.64 19.08 1.67
N VAL A 175 9.77 18.29 2.26
CA VAL A 175 8.39 18.10 1.81
C VAL A 175 7.47 19.02 2.60
N GLU A 176 6.67 19.81 1.91
CA GLU A 176 5.70 20.70 2.54
C GLU A 176 4.29 20.36 2.04
N LEU A 177 3.36 20.21 3.00
CA LEU A 177 1.95 19.98 2.74
C LEU A 177 1.15 21.16 3.29
N GLY A 178 0.59 21.94 2.37
CA GLY A 178 -0.30 23.07 2.65
C GLY A 178 -1.76 22.71 2.37
N TYR A 179 -2.69 23.21 3.21
CA TYR A 179 -4.14 23.03 3.06
C TYR A 179 -4.88 24.26 3.58
#